data_dfbf880140dc49ec5341610d321d077d
#
_entry.id   dfbf880140dc49ec5341610d321d077d
#
_cell.length_a   1.000
_cell.length_b   1.000
_cell.length_c   1.000
_cell.angle_alpha   90.00
_cell.angle_beta   90.00
_cell.angle_gamma   90.00
#
_symmetry.space_group_name_H-M   'P 1'
#
loop_
_entity.id
_entity.type
_entity.pdbx_description
1 polymer ?
#
loop_
_entity_poly.entity_id
_entity_poly.type
_entity_poly.pdbx_seq_one_letter_code
_entity_poly.pdbx_strand_id
1 'polypeptide(L)'
;SNNSSFLKNISKEQSKVLVRIFTDLMNKKALEAGCTNTHFVTPNGLDASDENGIHQTTAYDLSVMMSYCIKNPDFIEITKSSSYSFSNLDGKRYSVTNANAFLSMYDNIISGKTGFTADAGYCYVCAYKDENKTFIVALLACGWPNNKSYKWTDSKVLLDYARNNFEKQVLLDNIKTFNVKVTNGTS
;
A
#
# COMPACT_ATOMS: atom_id res chain seq x y z
N SER A 1 -26.62 -6.63 16.64
CA SER A 1 -27.77 -6.97 15.76
C SER A 1 -28.36 -5.78 14.98
N ASN A 2 -28.00 -4.52 15.27
CA ASN A 2 -28.62 -3.34 14.63
C ASN A 2 -27.99 -2.88 13.29
N ASN A 3 -26.77 -3.29 12.96
CA ASN A 3 -26.10 -2.83 11.73
C ASN A 3 -26.61 -3.52 10.44
N SER A 4 -27.16 -4.73 10.54
CA SER A 4 -27.65 -5.46 9.36
C SER A 4 -28.94 -4.88 8.77
N SER A 5 -29.79 -4.26 9.60
CA SER A 5 -31.03 -3.63 9.13
C SER A 5 -30.78 -2.26 8.47
N PHE A 6 -29.77 -1.53 8.94
CA PHE A 6 -29.39 -0.24 8.36
C PHE A 6 -28.91 -0.39 6.91
N LEU A 7 -28.05 -1.37 6.63
CA LEU A 7 -27.52 -1.61 5.29
C LEU A 7 -28.58 -2.08 4.29
N LYS A 8 -29.63 -2.77 4.74
CA LYS A 8 -30.72 -3.25 3.87
C LYS A 8 -31.62 -2.13 3.34
N ASN A 9 -31.62 -0.96 3.97
CA ASN A 9 -32.53 0.15 3.66
C ASN A 9 -31.84 1.34 2.99
N ILE A 10 -30.54 1.23 2.65
CA ILE A 10 -29.80 2.30 1.97
C ILE A 10 -30.23 2.36 0.50
N SER A 11 -30.74 3.53 0.08
CA SER A 11 -31.04 3.77 -1.34
C SER A 11 -29.78 3.83 -2.20
N LYS A 12 -29.94 3.64 -3.52
CA LYS A 12 -28.81 3.74 -4.47
C LYS A 12 -28.12 5.12 -4.39
N GLU A 13 -28.89 6.18 -4.20
CA GLU A 13 -28.33 7.54 -4.09
C GLU A 13 -27.58 7.73 -2.76
N GLN A 14 -28.11 7.23 -1.66
CA GLN A 14 -27.39 7.23 -0.38
C GLN A 14 -26.09 6.43 -0.45
N SER A 15 -26.07 5.30 -1.16
CA SER A 15 -24.85 4.52 -1.38
C SER A 15 -23.80 5.31 -2.15
N LYS A 16 -24.18 6.06 -3.18
CA LYS A 16 -23.26 6.94 -3.93
C LYS A 16 -22.65 8.02 -3.04
N VAL A 17 -23.47 8.66 -2.21
CA VAL A 17 -22.99 9.68 -1.27
C VAL A 17 -21.98 9.09 -0.28
N LEU A 18 -22.25 7.91 0.27
CA LEU A 18 -21.33 7.23 1.20
C LEU A 18 -20.01 6.84 0.52
N VAL A 19 -20.07 6.35 -0.74
CA VAL A 19 -18.87 6.06 -1.53
C VAL A 19 -18.05 7.33 -1.73
N ARG A 20 -18.68 8.45 -2.10
CA ARG A 20 -18.00 9.73 -2.29
C ARG A 20 -17.31 10.20 -1.01
N ILE A 21 -18.02 10.21 0.11
CA ILE A 21 -17.44 10.58 1.41
C ILE A 21 -16.19 9.72 1.71
N PHE A 22 -16.26 8.42 1.44
CA PHE A 22 -15.14 7.52 1.69
C PHE A 22 -13.96 7.80 0.74
N THR A 23 -14.20 8.02 -0.56
CA THR A 23 -13.14 8.37 -1.50
C THR A 23 -12.51 9.74 -1.23
N ASP A 24 -13.30 10.72 -0.76
CA ASP A 24 -12.75 12.00 -0.29
C ASP A 24 -11.81 11.82 0.91
N LEU A 25 -12.14 10.94 1.85
CA LEU A 25 -11.24 10.57 2.94
C LEU A 25 -9.97 9.85 2.44
N MET A 26 -10.10 8.98 1.44
CA MET A 26 -8.94 8.32 0.81
C MET A 26 -8.01 9.35 0.16
N ASN A 27 -8.55 10.29 -0.63
CA ASN A 27 -7.79 11.36 -1.28
C ASN A 27 -7.09 12.27 -0.25
N LYS A 28 -7.82 12.68 0.79
CA LYS A 28 -7.24 13.44 1.90
C LYS A 28 -6.07 12.69 2.56
N LYS A 29 -6.25 11.39 2.83
CA LYS A 29 -5.22 10.56 3.46
C LYS A 29 -4.01 10.36 2.55
N ALA A 30 -4.20 10.19 1.24
CA ALA A 30 -3.12 10.11 0.27
C ALA A 30 -2.29 11.42 0.27
N LEU A 31 -2.96 12.57 0.24
CA LEU A 31 -2.29 13.88 0.30
C LEU A 31 -1.51 14.06 1.61
N GLU A 32 -2.09 13.71 2.76
CA GLU A 32 -1.41 13.73 4.06
C GLU A 32 -0.18 12.83 4.10
N ALA A 33 -0.20 11.72 3.36
CA ALA A 33 0.95 10.81 3.23
C ALA A 33 2.04 11.34 2.29
N GLY A 34 1.75 12.39 1.49
CA GLY A 34 2.67 12.99 0.54
C GLY A 34 2.44 12.59 -0.92
N CYS A 35 1.31 11.96 -1.24
CA CYS A 35 0.93 11.61 -2.60
C CYS A 35 0.32 12.82 -3.31
N THR A 36 0.96 13.32 -4.36
CA THR A 36 0.55 14.56 -5.05
C THR A 36 -0.08 14.32 -6.42
N ASN A 37 0.00 13.10 -6.93
CA ASN A 37 -0.49 12.71 -8.26
C ASN A 37 -1.45 11.51 -8.17
N THR A 38 -2.23 11.44 -7.10
CA THR A 38 -3.21 10.38 -6.84
C THR A 38 -4.60 10.96 -6.75
N HIS A 39 -5.56 10.33 -7.45
CA HIS A 39 -6.97 10.65 -7.36
C HIS A 39 -7.81 9.38 -7.29
N PHE A 40 -8.47 9.17 -6.15
CA PHE A 40 -9.36 8.04 -5.93
C PHE A 40 -10.81 8.44 -6.22
N VAL A 41 -11.45 7.73 -7.15
CA VAL A 41 -12.87 7.86 -7.49
C VAL A 41 -13.66 6.67 -6.96
N THR A 42 -13.01 5.50 -6.84
CA THR A 42 -13.63 4.28 -6.30
C THR A 42 -12.83 3.73 -5.12
N PRO A 43 -13.48 3.12 -4.12
CA PRO A 43 -12.78 2.53 -2.98
C PRO A 43 -12.19 1.14 -3.29
N ASN A 44 -12.59 0.51 -4.39
CA ASN A 44 -12.25 -0.85 -4.76
C ASN A 44 -11.21 -0.96 -5.88
N GLY A 45 -10.76 0.19 -6.44
CA GLY A 45 -9.73 0.25 -7.48
C GLY A 45 -10.25 -0.07 -8.89
N LEU A 46 -11.55 -0.02 -9.13
CA LEU A 46 -12.11 -0.12 -10.48
C LEU A 46 -11.99 1.21 -11.22
N ASP A 47 -11.83 1.13 -12.53
CA ASP A 47 -11.74 2.28 -13.42
C ASP A 47 -13.01 3.14 -13.32
N ALA A 48 -12.85 4.43 -13.13
CA ALA A 48 -13.92 5.42 -13.03
C ALA A 48 -13.38 6.84 -13.21
N SER A 49 -14.29 7.78 -13.39
CA SER A 49 -14.00 9.22 -13.41
C SER A 49 -15.08 10.01 -12.67
N ASP A 50 -14.72 11.17 -12.19
CA ASP A 50 -15.62 12.18 -11.63
C ASP A 50 -15.30 13.56 -12.23
N GLU A 51 -15.88 14.62 -11.66
CA GLU A 51 -15.65 16.01 -12.08
C GLU A 51 -14.20 16.49 -11.90
N ASN A 52 -13.39 15.80 -11.06
CA ASN A 52 -12.01 16.16 -10.75
C ASN A 52 -11.00 15.35 -11.56
N GLY A 53 -11.42 14.28 -12.25
CA GLY A 53 -10.55 13.47 -13.09
C GLY A 53 -10.82 11.96 -13.06
N ILE A 54 -9.84 11.23 -13.55
CA ILE A 54 -9.87 9.77 -13.58
C ILE A 54 -9.30 9.17 -12.30
N HIS A 55 -9.70 7.93 -11.99
CA HIS A 55 -9.08 7.14 -10.93
C HIS A 55 -7.65 6.78 -11.29
N GLN A 56 -6.66 7.41 -10.65
CA GLN A 56 -5.25 7.28 -11.04
C GLN A 56 -4.29 7.42 -9.86
N THR A 57 -3.09 6.91 -10.07
CA THR A 57 -1.94 7.12 -9.20
C THR A 57 -0.63 7.03 -10.01
N THR A 58 0.50 7.27 -9.36
CA THR A 58 1.84 7.05 -9.94
C THR A 58 2.57 5.95 -9.17
N ALA A 59 3.62 5.36 -9.77
CA ALA A 59 4.48 4.39 -9.07
C ALA A 59 5.15 5.02 -7.84
N TYR A 60 5.50 6.31 -7.92
CA TYR A 60 6.04 7.06 -6.79
C TYR A 60 5.02 7.17 -5.64
N ASP A 61 3.81 7.68 -5.91
CA ASP A 61 2.78 7.83 -4.90
C ASP A 61 2.37 6.48 -4.28
N LEU A 62 2.31 5.43 -5.11
CA LEU A 62 2.02 4.08 -4.63
C LEU A 62 3.11 3.57 -3.68
N SER A 63 4.38 3.91 -3.94
CA SER A 63 5.48 3.58 -3.04
C SER A 63 5.43 4.38 -1.73
N VAL A 64 5.04 5.65 -1.79
CA VAL A 64 4.80 6.51 -0.62
C VAL A 64 3.66 5.94 0.23
N MET A 65 2.53 5.57 -0.39
CA MET A 65 1.42 4.91 0.31
C MET A 65 1.85 3.62 1.00
N MET A 66 2.58 2.74 0.32
CA MET A 66 3.09 1.50 0.93
C MET A 66 4.03 1.81 2.09
N SER A 67 4.93 2.79 1.94
CA SER A 67 5.83 3.24 3.02
C SER A 67 5.07 3.76 4.25
N TYR A 68 3.94 4.41 4.04
CA TYR A 68 3.05 4.84 5.11
C TYR A 68 2.36 3.65 5.77
N CYS A 69 1.78 2.75 4.97
CA CYS A 69 1.00 1.60 5.46
C CYS A 69 1.83 0.62 6.30
N ILE A 70 3.07 0.33 5.91
CA ILE A 70 3.94 -0.62 6.65
C ILE A 70 4.42 -0.11 8.01
N LYS A 71 4.10 1.12 8.38
CA LYS A 71 4.31 1.61 9.76
C LYS A 71 3.26 1.07 10.73
N ASN A 72 2.14 0.57 10.21
CA ASN A 72 1.09 -0.06 11.01
C ASN A 72 1.32 -1.58 11.08
N PRO A 73 1.55 -2.15 12.27
CA PRO A 73 1.78 -3.60 12.43
C PRO A 73 0.57 -4.44 12.01
N ASP A 74 -0.66 -3.99 12.26
CA ASP A 74 -1.87 -4.70 11.88
C ASP A 74 -1.98 -4.82 10.35
N PHE A 75 -1.58 -3.76 9.63
CA PHE A 75 -1.52 -3.81 8.17
C PHE A 75 -0.55 -4.88 7.67
N ILE A 76 0.64 -4.96 8.28
CA ILE A 76 1.63 -5.98 7.93
C ILE A 76 1.10 -7.38 8.24
N GLU A 77 0.55 -7.59 9.44
CA GLU A 77 0.00 -8.89 9.86
C GLU A 77 -1.06 -9.39 8.87
N ILE A 78 -2.01 -8.55 8.53
CA ILE A 78 -3.09 -8.90 7.58
C ILE A 78 -2.53 -9.17 6.18
N THR A 79 -1.70 -8.29 5.65
CA THR A 79 -1.24 -8.37 4.25
C THR A 79 -0.16 -9.42 4.03
N LYS A 80 0.56 -9.83 5.07
CA LYS A 80 1.55 -10.92 5.03
C LYS A 80 0.92 -12.31 5.17
N SER A 81 -0.31 -12.40 5.68
CA SER A 81 -0.99 -13.67 5.87
C SER A 81 -1.21 -14.39 4.55
N SER A 82 -0.76 -15.63 4.42
CA SER A 82 -0.91 -16.43 3.19
C SER A 82 -2.34 -16.91 2.96
N SER A 83 -3.07 -17.19 4.06
CA SER A 83 -4.47 -17.59 4.03
C SER A 83 -5.16 -17.21 5.33
N TYR A 84 -6.47 -17.08 5.29
CA TYR A 84 -7.28 -16.81 6.47
C TYR A 84 -8.62 -17.53 6.38
N SER A 85 -9.06 -18.12 7.51
CA SER A 85 -10.35 -18.79 7.61
C SER A 85 -11.18 -18.16 8.72
N PHE A 86 -12.44 -17.89 8.43
CA PHE A 86 -13.38 -17.29 9.36
C PHE A 86 -14.79 -17.83 9.17
N SER A 87 -15.66 -17.56 10.11
CA SER A 87 -17.09 -17.86 10.01
C SER A 87 -17.91 -16.58 10.13
N ASN A 88 -19.01 -16.49 9.40
CA ASN A 88 -19.98 -15.42 9.62
C ASN A 88 -20.84 -15.72 10.88
N LEU A 89 -21.73 -14.79 11.21
CA LEU A 89 -22.62 -14.93 12.37
C LEU A 89 -23.59 -16.12 12.28
N ASP A 90 -23.88 -16.59 11.06
CA ASP A 90 -24.73 -17.77 10.82
C ASP A 90 -23.94 -19.08 10.83
N GLY A 91 -22.65 -19.05 11.19
CA GLY A 91 -21.78 -20.22 11.29
C GLY A 91 -21.22 -20.72 9.94
N LYS A 92 -21.49 -20.02 8.82
CA LYS A 92 -20.92 -20.39 7.52
C LYS A 92 -19.43 -20.07 7.49
N ARG A 93 -18.62 -21.07 7.16
CA ARG A 93 -17.16 -20.97 7.07
C ARG A 93 -16.72 -20.44 5.71
N TYR A 94 -15.69 -19.61 5.76
CA TYR A 94 -15.00 -19.06 4.60
C TYR A 94 -13.50 -19.29 4.75
N SER A 95 -12.83 -19.58 3.65
CA SER A 95 -11.37 -19.63 3.58
C SER A 95 -10.94 -18.82 2.36
N VAL A 96 -9.97 -17.92 2.56
CA VAL A 96 -9.41 -17.08 1.52
C VAL A 96 -7.90 -17.27 1.46
N THR A 97 -7.35 -17.24 0.26
CA THR A 97 -5.92 -17.31 0.01
C THR A 97 -5.43 -15.97 -0.51
N ASN A 98 -4.27 -15.53 -0.05
CA ASN A 98 -3.68 -14.27 -0.49
C ASN A 98 -3.29 -14.35 -1.98
N ALA A 99 -3.74 -13.40 -2.78
CA ALA A 99 -3.39 -13.30 -4.19
C ALA A 99 -1.92 -12.87 -4.44
N ASN A 100 -1.21 -12.44 -3.39
CA ASN A 100 0.19 -12.05 -3.47
C ASN A 100 1.11 -13.28 -3.42
N ALA A 101 1.28 -13.95 -4.55
CA ALA A 101 2.17 -15.11 -4.64
C ALA A 101 3.63 -14.77 -4.32
N PHE A 102 4.04 -13.51 -4.41
CA PHE A 102 5.41 -13.09 -4.15
C PHE A 102 5.84 -13.30 -2.70
N LEU A 103 4.88 -13.39 -1.76
CA LEU A 103 5.14 -13.76 -0.36
C LEU A 103 5.83 -15.13 -0.20
N SER A 104 5.59 -16.04 -1.13
CA SER A 104 6.23 -17.38 -1.14
C SER A 104 7.35 -17.52 -2.17
N MET A 105 7.50 -16.55 -3.07
CA MET A 105 8.50 -16.57 -4.15
C MET A 105 9.79 -15.85 -3.80
N TYR A 106 9.73 -14.93 -2.82
CA TYR A 106 10.87 -14.08 -2.46
C TYR A 106 10.89 -13.85 -0.95
N ASP A 107 12.04 -14.14 -0.33
CA ASP A 107 12.20 -14.00 1.11
C ASP A 107 12.10 -12.53 1.57
N ASN A 108 11.71 -12.35 2.83
CA ASN A 108 11.62 -11.04 3.47
C ASN A 108 10.59 -10.07 2.86
N ILE A 109 9.65 -10.54 2.05
CA ILE A 109 8.49 -9.75 1.67
C ILE A 109 7.55 -9.66 2.87
N ILE A 110 7.31 -8.44 3.34
CA ILE A 110 6.49 -8.18 4.54
C ILE A 110 5.07 -7.72 4.20
N SER A 111 4.83 -7.30 2.98
CA SER A 111 3.52 -6.83 2.51
C SER A 111 3.48 -6.75 0.99
N GLY A 112 2.29 -6.74 0.41
CA GLY A 112 2.08 -6.44 -1.00
C GLY A 112 0.62 -6.47 -1.40
N LYS A 113 0.32 -5.80 -2.52
CA LYS A 113 -1.02 -5.74 -3.11
C LYS A 113 -0.95 -5.82 -4.62
N THR A 114 -1.73 -6.74 -5.18
CA THR A 114 -1.92 -6.87 -6.63
C THR A 114 -3.17 -6.12 -7.07
N GLY A 115 -3.18 -5.64 -8.31
CA GLY A 115 -4.33 -5.07 -8.97
C GLY A 115 -4.33 -5.42 -10.46
N PHE A 116 -5.51 -5.40 -11.05
CA PHE A 116 -5.70 -5.51 -12.49
C PHE A 116 -7.01 -4.87 -12.90
N THR A 117 -6.96 -4.00 -13.88
CA THR A 117 -8.10 -3.56 -14.68
C THR A 117 -7.70 -3.60 -16.15
N ALA A 118 -8.68 -3.49 -17.07
CA ALA A 118 -8.38 -3.47 -18.49
C ALA A 118 -7.51 -2.26 -18.87
N ASP A 119 -7.76 -1.12 -18.27
CA ASP A 119 -7.06 0.14 -18.56
C ASP A 119 -5.69 0.20 -17.88
N ALA A 120 -5.59 -0.22 -16.62
CA ALA A 120 -4.35 -0.14 -15.85
C ALA A 120 -3.35 -1.29 -16.12
N GLY A 121 -3.80 -2.43 -16.66
CA GLY A 121 -2.98 -3.64 -16.74
C GLY A 121 -2.69 -4.25 -15.36
N TYR A 122 -1.72 -5.15 -15.29
CA TYR A 122 -1.27 -5.72 -14.02
C TYR A 122 -0.44 -4.70 -13.24
N CYS A 123 -0.90 -4.40 -12.02
CA CYS A 123 -0.21 -3.52 -11.08
C CYS A 123 0.19 -4.31 -9.84
N TYR A 124 1.30 -3.92 -9.25
CA TYR A 124 1.79 -4.55 -8.03
C TYR A 124 2.61 -3.57 -7.21
N VAL A 125 2.43 -3.60 -5.91
CA VAL A 125 3.32 -2.94 -4.95
C VAL A 125 3.68 -3.92 -3.85
N CYS A 126 4.94 -3.95 -3.45
CA CYS A 126 5.37 -4.74 -2.30
C CYS A 126 6.41 -4.01 -1.45
N ALA A 127 6.52 -4.46 -0.21
CA ALA A 127 7.56 -4.05 0.71
C ALA A 127 8.43 -5.24 1.10
N TYR A 128 9.72 -5.08 0.93
CA TYR A 128 10.79 -5.96 1.40
C TYR A 128 11.43 -5.36 2.64
N LYS A 129 11.76 -6.17 3.63
CA LYS A 129 12.48 -5.72 4.82
C LYS A 129 13.40 -6.82 5.34
N ASP A 130 14.68 -6.51 5.46
CA ASP A 130 15.66 -7.28 6.22
C ASP A 130 16.09 -6.50 7.49
N GLU A 131 17.14 -6.94 8.16
CA GLU A 131 17.65 -6.33 9.39
C GLU A 131 18.05 -4.86 9.19
N ASN A 132 18.60 -4.51 8.03
CA ASN A 132 19.24 -3.23 7.77
C ASN A 132 18.49 -2.34 6.79
N LYS A 133 17.68 -2.91 5.90
CA LYS A 133 17.11 -2.24 4.72
C LYS A 133 15.62 -2.48 4.59
N THR A 134 14.92 -1.46 4.11
CA THR A 134 13.53 -1.59 3.66
C THR A 134 13.45 -1.04 2.25
N PHE A 135 12.96 -1.85 1.31
CA PHE A 135 12.73 -1.43 -0.05
C PHE A 135 11.26 -1.59 -0.42
N ILE A 136 10.78 -0.68 -1.24
CA ILE A 136 9.44 -0.75 -1.81
C ILE A 136 9.58 -0.80 -3.32
N VAL A 137 8.90 -1.75 -3.94
CA VAL A 137 8.77 -1.86 -5.39
C VAL A 137 7.32 -1.56 -5.75
N ALA A 138 7.12 -0.65 -6.69
CA ALA A 138 5.82 -0.32 -7.26
C ALA A 138 5.88 -0.44 -8.78
N LEU A 139 5.02 -1.30 -9.33
CA LEU A 139 4.89 -1.58 -10.75
C LEU A 139 3.47 -1.24 -11.20
N LEU A 140 3.36 -0.41 -12.21
CA LEU A 140 2.11 -0.08 -12.87
C LEU A 140 2.20 -0.52 -14.34
N ALA A 141 1.06 -0.93 -14.92
CA ALA A 141 0.98 -1.38 -16.30
C ALA A 141 2.00 -2.50 -16.66
N CYS A 142 2.27 -3.39 -15.71
CA CYS A 142 3.25 -4.46 -15.85
C CYS A 142 2.63 -5.69 -16.54
N GLY A 143 2.22 -5.50 -17.80
CA GLY A 143 1.59 -6.52 -18.65
C GLY A 143 0.05 -6.53 -18.62
N TRP A 144 -0.51 -7.19 -19.60
CA TRP A 144 -1.95 -7.44 -19.80
C TRP A 144 -2.23 -8.94 -19.83
N PRO A 145 -3.47 -9.40 -20.11
CA PRO A 145 -3.77 -10.82 -20.20
C PRO A 145 -2.72 -11.57 -21.04
N ASN A 146 -2.27 -12.73 -20.58
CA ASN A 146 -1.14 -13.56 -21.03
C ASN A 146 0.23 -13.21 -20.44
N ASN A 147 0.41 -12.05 -19.80
CA ASN A 147 1.68 -11.61 -19.19
C ASN A 147 1.57 -11.44 -17.65
N LYS A 148 0.72 -12.26 -17.02
CA LYS A 148 0.40 -12.16 -15.58
C LYS A 148 1.61 -12.33 -14.66
N SER A 149 2.66 -13.01 -15.10
CA SER A 149 3.87 -13.29 -14.32
C SER A 149 4.89 -12.16 -14.32
N TYR A 150 4.82 -11.21 -15.26
CA TYR A 150 5.83 -10.15 -15.40
C TYR A 150 6.05 -9.37 -14.11
N LYS A 151 4.99 -9.01 -13.39
CA LYS A 151 5.11 -8.32 -12.10
C LYS A 151 5.98 -9.06 -11.07
N TRP A 152 6.01 -10.40 -11.11
CA TRP A 152 6.87 -11.19 -10.21
C TRP A 152 8.32 -11.17 -10.65
N THR A 153 8.56 -11.36 -11.96
CA THR A 153 9.90 -11.32 -12.54
C THR A 153 10.53 -9.94 -12.36
N ASP A 154 9.80 -8.89 -12.69
CA ASP A 154 10.31 -7.51 -12.61
C ASP A 154 10.52 -7.06 -11.17
N SER A 155 9.60 -7.44 -10.24
CA SER A 155 9.81 -7.19 -8.82
C SER A 155 11.07 -7.85 -8.29
N LYS A 156 11.34 -9.10 -8.70
CA LYS A 156 12.56 -9.80 -8.32
C LYS A 156 13.80 -9.08 -8.81
N VAL A 157 13.84 -8.70 -10.08
CA VAL A 157 14.98 -7.97 -10.69
C VAL A 157 15.24 -6.66 -9.96
N LEU A 158 14.18 -5.87 -9.68
CA LEU A 158 14.32 -4.61 -8.97
C LEU A 158 14.80 -4.78 -7.54
N LEU A 159 14.31 -5.79 -6.81
CA LEU A 159 14.76 -6.06 -5.44
C LEU A 159 16.20 -6.58 -5.42
N ASP A 160 16.56 -7.49 -6.32
CA ASP A 160 17.94 -7.97 -6.42
C ASP A 160 18.91 -6.81 -6.74
N TYR A 161 18.53 -5.92 -7.65
CA TYR A 161 19.28 -4.71 -7.92
C TYR A 161 19.41 -3.81 -6.68
N ALA A 162 18.28 -3.54 -6.01
CA ALA A 162 18.27 -2.67 -4.83
C ALA A 162 19.15 -3.24 -3.70
N ARG A 163 19.05 -4.54 -3.43
CA ARG A 163 19.84 -5.20 -2.38
C ARG A 163 21.35 -5.17 -2.65
N ASN A 164 21.73 -5.28 -3.91
CA ASN A 164 23.15 -5.36 -4.31
C ASN A 164 23.79 -3.97 -4.46
N ASN A 165 23.01 -2.91 -4.69
CA ASN A 165 23.56 -1.60 -5.04
C ASN A 165 23.32 -0.52 -3.99
N PHE A 166 22.49 -0.77 -2.98
CA PHE A 166 22.22 0.22 -1.93
C PHE A 166 22.60 -0.31 -0.56
N GLU A 167 23.38 0.46 0.17
CA GLU A 167 23.79 0.16 1.53
C GLU A 167 23.41 1.30 2.47
N LYS A 168 23.04 0.94 3.70
CA LYS A 168 22.84 1.92 4.75
C LYS A 168 24.18 2.40 5.24
N GLN A 169 24.46 3.69 5.07
CA GLN A 169 25.67 4.32 5.59
C GLN A 169 25.34 5.19 6.79
N VAL A 170 26.18 5.10 7.81
CA VAL A 170 26.14 6.03 8.95
C VAL A 170 26.98 7.25 8.55
N LEU A 171 26.31 8.34 8.19
CA LEU A 171 26.97 9.57 7.74
C LEU A 171 27.64 10.34 8.87
N LEU A 172 27.13 10.18 10.10
CA LEU A 172 27.67 10.84 11.29
C LEU A 172 27.86 9.77 12.36
N ASP A 173 29.09 9.28 12.48
CA ASP A 173 29.49 8.42 13.57
C ASP A 173 30.20 9.29 14.62
N ASN A 174 29.75 9.21 15.89
CA ASN A 174 30.31 9.95 17.01
C ASN A 174 30.27 11.49 16.88
N ILE A 175 29.07 12.08 16.96
CA ILE A 175 28.96 13.51 17.23
C ILE A 175 29.58 13.76 18.61
N LYS A 176 30.82 14.25 18.60
CA LYS A 176 31.46 14.72 19.86
C LYS A 176 30.70 15.93 20.33
N THR A 177 29.98 15.80 21.42
CA THR A 177 29.44 16.93 22.15
C THR A 177 30.61 17.64 22.88
N PHE A 178 30.75 18.93 22.69
CA PHE A 178 31.70 19.75 23.44
C PHE A 178 30.94 20.84 24.18
N ASN A 179 31.34 21.07 25.40
CA ASN A 179 30.78 22.15 26.22
C ASN A 179 31.32 23.49 25.72
N VAL A 180 30.42 24.36 25.27
CA VAL A 180 30.77 25.75 24.96
C VAL A 180 30.39 26.62 26.13
N LYS A 181 31.36 27.38 26.65
CA LYS A 181 31.09 28.35 27.71
C LYS A 181 30.34 29.54 27.11
N VAL A 182 29.07 29.66 27.48
CA VAL A 182 28.25 30.81 27.07
C VAL A 182 28.41 31.91 28.11
N THR A 183 28.93 33.06 27.69
CA THR A 183 28.99 34.26 28.52
C THR A 183 27.76 35.12 28.22
N ASN A 184 27.02 35.52 29.26
CA ASN A 184 25.77 36.30 29.17
C ASN A 184 24.55 35.55 28.61
N GLY A 185 24.51 34.21 28.70
CA GLY A 185 23.29 33.45 28.47
C GLY A 185 22.30 33.59 29.63
N THR A 186 21.05 33.87 29.34
CA THR A 186 19.96 33.75 30.32
C THR A 186 19.55 32.29 30.42
N SER A 187 19.41 31.78 31.64
CA SER A 187 18.91 30.46 31.99
C SER A 187 17.40 30.31 31.68
#